data_1848de5d4e2fafa39c10406df1f1a9d8
#
_entry.id   1848de5d4e2fafa39c10406df1f1a9d8
#
_cell.length_a   1.000
_cell.length_b   1.000
_cell.length_c   1.000
_cell.angle_alpha   90.00
_cell.angle_beta   90.00
_cell.angle_gamma   90.00
#
_symmetry.space_group_name_H-M   'P 1'
#
loop_
_entity.id
_entity.type
_entity.pdbx_description
1 polymer ?
#
loop_
_entity_poly.entity_id
_entity_poly.type
_entity_poly.pdbx_seq_one_letter_code
_entity_poly.pdbx_strand_id
1 'polypeptide(L)'
;MRYKGKVYRPPSEAYSLIVQVTYGCSHNRCAFCDMYDDKHFSMRPMAEIREDFELARRVYRRVERVFLADGDALMRRTEELVEILGLVYGLFPECQRVTCYASPTSLQVKSEDELRLLRARGLKMVYMGLESGCDAVLTRMQKGHDAAAIVAAGQKARRCGLTLSVTAISGLGSVELWQQHAVDTAKAVSEIKPDYLGLLTLMVEPGTPLESWVKDGSFTLLSPPEVLKETELFLRNVDSEGTVFRANHASNYLTLKGILNGNRDALLGPVSYTHLR
;
A
#
# COMPACT_ATOMS: atom_id res chain seq x y z
N MET A 1 -9.88 10.97 -20.87
CA MET A 1 -8.75 10.51 -20.03
C MET A 1 -8.07 9.34 -20.70
N ARG A 2 -6.76 9.29 -20.64
CA ARG A 2 -5.94 8.26 -21.27
C ARG A 2 -5.32 7.38 -20.19
N TYR A 3 -5.51 6.06 -20.32
CA TYR A 3 -4.84 5.07 -19.48
C TYR A 3 -3.92 4.20 -20.32
N LYS A 4 -2.73 3.93 -19.81
CA LYS A 4 -1.78 3.00 -20.40
C LYS A 4 -1.73 1.73 -19.54
N GLY A 5 -2.09 0.59 -20.15
CA GLY A 5 -2.14 -0.70 -19.46
C GLY A 5 -3.16 -0.77 -18.34
N LYS A 6 -3.04 -1.78 -17.49
CA LYS A 6 -3.88 -1.97 -16.31
C LYS A 6 -3.64 -0.86 -15.29
N VAL A 7 -4.68 -0.37 -14.64
CA VAL A 7 -4.58 0.67 -13.60
C VAL A 7 -5.10 0.10 -12.29
N TYR A 8 -4.26 0.13 -11.28
CA TYR A 8 -4.56 -0.38 -9.95
C TYR A 8 -4.81 0.76 -8.97
N ARG A 9 -5.68 0.53 -8.02
CA ARG A 9 -5.99 1.45 -6.95
C ARG A 9 -6.35 0.72 -5.67
N PRO A 10 -6.15 1.31 -4.49
CA PRO A 10 -6.69 0.77 -3.25
C PRO A 10 -8.24 0.73 -3.28
N PRO A 11 -8.89 -0.25 -2.64
CA PRO A 11 -10.36 -0.31 -2.58
C PRO A 11 -11.01 0.97 -2.05
N SER A 12 -10.35 1.68 -1.13
CA SER A 12 -10.80 2.97 -0.58
C SER A 12 -10.84 4.10 -1.61
N GLU A 13 -10.20 3.94 -2.76
CA GLU A 13 -10.16 4.89 -3.88
C GLU A 13 -11.12 4.49 -5.02
N ALA A 14 -12.08 3.58 -4.77
CA ALA A 14 -13.04 3.11 -5.77
C ALA A 14 -13.86 4.24 -6.43
N TYR A 15 -14.12 5.31 -5.69
CA TYR A 15 -14.89 6.48 -6.15
C TYR A 15 -14.02 7.71 -6.43
N SER A 16 -12.71 7.56 -6.47
CA SER A 16 -11.80 8.66 -6.79
C SER A 16 -11.63 8.82 -8.29
N LEU A 17 -11.47 10.06 -8.75
CA LEU A 17 -10.93 10.30 -10.08
C LEU A 17 -9.49 9.79 -10.12
N ILE A 18 -9.22 8.84 -10.99
CA ILE A 18 -7.89 8.24 -11.13
C ILE A 18 -7.19 8.90 -12.30
N VAL A 19 -6.00 9.44 -12.06
CA VAL A 19 -5.14 9.99 -13.11
C VAL A 19 -3.75 9.41 -12.98
N GLN A 20 -3.27 8.72 -14.03
CA GLN A 20 -1.89 8.27 -14.06
C GLN A 20 -0.97 9.48 -14.19
N VAL A 21 -0.07 9.64 -13.23
CA VAL A 21 0.97 10.67 -13.25
C VAL A 21 2.36 10.07 -13.49
N THR A 22 2.49 8.77 -13.22
CA THR A 22 3.61 7.91 -13.62
C THR A 22 3.06 6.71 -14.36
N TYR A 23 3.92 5.95 -15.03
CA TYR A 23 3.62 4.63 -15.52
C TYR A 23 4.45 3.61 -14.75
N GLY A 24 3.84 2.49 -14.36
CA GLY A 24 4.52 1.40 -13.67
C GLY A 24 4.90 1.69 -12.22
N CYS A 25 5.78 0.85 -11.67
CA CYS A 25 6.32 0.95 -10.32
C CYS A 25 7.83 1.20 -10.40
N SER A 26 8.37 2.11 -9.57
CA SER A 26 9.80 2.46 -9.57
C SER A 26 10.70 1.29 -9.20
N HIS A 27 10.22 0.35 -8.38
CA HIS A 27 10.94 -0.86 -8.00
C HIS A 27 10.67 -2.03 -8.96
N ASN A 28 9.43 -2.38 -9.18
CA ASN A 28 8.90 -3.41 -10.11
C ASN A 28 9.67 -4.75 -10.14
N ARG A 29 10.13 -5.24 -8.97
CA ARG A 29 10.93 -6.47 -8.84
C ARG A 29 10.42 -7.41 -7.76
N CYS A 30 9.33 -7.05 -7.06
CA CYS A 30 8.79 -7.90 -6.01
C CYS A 30 8.36 -9.25 -6.58
N ALA A 31 8.87 -10.33 -6.00
CA ALA A 31 8.69 -11.70 -6.53
C ALA A 31 7.23 -12.17 -6.55
N PHE A 32 6.33 -11.49 -5.84
CA PHE A 32 4.90 -11.82 -5.72
C PHE A 32 3.98 -10.90 -6.54
N CYS A 33 4.51 -9.86 -7.19
CA CYS A 33 3.70 -8.79 -7.76
C CYS A 33 3.81 -8.76 -9.29
N ASP A 34 2.66 -8.79 -9.98
CA ASP A 34 2.52 -8.68 -11.43
C ASP A 34 1.90 -7.34 -11.90
N MET A 35 1.54 -6.46 -10.94
CA MET A 35 0.68 -5.28 -11.20
C MET A 35 1.19 -4.39 -12.34
N TYR A 36 2.50 -4.33 -12.54
CA TYR A 36 3.12 -3.40 -13.50
C TYR A 36 4.11 -4.07 -14.45
N ASP A 37 3.98 -5.38 -14.68
CA ASP A 37 4.87 -6.14 -15.58
C ASP A 37 4.74 -5.69 -17.04
N ASP A 38 3.57 -5.15 -17.40
CA ASP A 38 3.27 -4.59 -18.72
C ASP A 38 3.80 -3.17 -18.93
N LYS A 39 4.47 -2.57 -17.94
CA LYS A 39 4.91 -1.17 -17.97
C LYS A 39 6.33 -0.97 -17.47
N HIS A 40 7.12 -0.22 -18.23
CA HIS A 40 8.36 0.35 -17.70
C HIS A 40 8.06 1.62 -16.89
N PHE A 41 8.73 1.76 -15.73
CA PHE A 41 8.59 2.96 -14.92
C PHE A 41 9.02 4.20 -15.68
N SER A 42 8.15 5.19 -15.75
CA SER A 42 8.44 6.48 -16.38
C SER A 42 7.51 7.59 -15.86
N MET A 43 7.99 8.83 -15.96
CA MET A 43 7.18 10.01 -15.66
C MET A 43 6.28 10.34 -16.84
N ARG A 44 5.01 10.53 -16.59
CA ARG A 44 4.07 10.95 -17.64
C ARG A 44 4.27 12.44 -17.94
N PRO A 45 4.20 12.88 -19.22
CA PRO A 45 4.31 14.30 -19.56
C PRO A 45 3.27 15.17 -18.87
N MET A 46 3.68 16.32 -18.32
CA MET A 46 2.79 17.25 -17.61
C MET A 46 1.64 17.76 -18.49
N ALA A 47 1.90 17.99 -19.79
CA ALA A 47 0.87 18.44 -20.73
C ALA A 47 -0.28 17.43 -20.83
N GLU A 48 0.04 16.13 -20.89
CA GLU A 48 -0.98 15.07 -20.95
C GLU A 48 -1.79 14.95 -19.64
N ILE A 49 -1.11 15.14 -18.50
CA ILE A 49 -1.76 15.12 -17.18
C ILE A 49 -2.75 16.29 -17.08
N ARG A 50 -2.35 17.49 -17.53
CA ARG A 50 -3.20 18.68 -17.58
C ARG A 50 -4.43 18.45 -18.44
N GLU A 51 -4.24 17.96 -19.66
CA GLU A 51 -5.36 17.66 -20.58
C GLU A 51 -6.34 16.66 -19.96
N ASP A 52 -5.86 15.63 -19.26
CA ASP A 52 -6.74 14.64 -18.64
C ASP A 52 -7.56 15.24 -17.48
N PHE A 53 -6.99 16.14 -16.68
CA PHE A 53 -7.75 16.84 -15.64
C PHE A 53 -8.79 17.80 -16.24
N GLU A 54 -8.44 18.51 -17.31
CA GLU A 54 -9.37 19.40 -18.03
C GLU A 54 -10.52 18.61 -18.67
N LEU A 55 -10.21 17.46 -19.30
CA LEU A 55 -11.22 16.56 -19.84
C LEU A 55 -12.12 16.01 -18.72
N ALA A 56 -11.54 15.59 -17.60
CA ALA A 56 -12.32 15.13 -16.46
C ALA A 56 -13.27 16.21 -15.95
N ARG A 57 -12.83 17.48 -15.85
CA ARG A 57 -13.70 18.59 -15.43
C ARG A 57 -14.89 18.81 -16.37
N ARG A 58 -14.71 18.60 -17.67
CA ARG A 58 -15.82 18.70 -18.64
C ARG A 58 -16.86 17.59 -18.49
N VAL A 59 -16.43 16.40 -18.04
CA VAL A 59 -17.31 15.22 -17.90
C VAL A 59 -17.95 15.14 -16.52
N TYR A 60 -17.17 15.37 -15.46
CA TYR A 60 -17.63 15.19 -14.09
C TYR A 60 -18.03 16.53 -13.47
N ARG A 61 -19.28 16.63 -13.02
CA ARG A 61 -19.78 17.83 -12.33
C ARG A 61 -19.13 18.02 -10.95
N ARG A 62 -18.79 16.91 -10.26
CA ARG A 62 -18.25 16.89 -8.90
C ARG A 62 -17.18 15.83 -8.77
N VAL A 63 -15.99 16.23 -8.29
CA VAL A 63 -14.86 15.34 -8.01
C VAL A 63 -14.35 15.66 -6.61
N GLU A 64 -14.73 14.84 -5.64
CA GLU A 64 -14.35 15.04 -4.24
C GLU A 64 -13.00 14.38 -3.89
N ARG A 65 -12.57 13.42 -4.69
CA ARG A 65 -11.36 12.63 -4.42
C ARG A 65 -10.59 12.40 -5.71
N VAL A 66 -9.28 12.53 -5.63
CA VAL A 66 -8.37 12.24 -6.74
C VAL A 66 -7.30 11.27 -6.26
N PHE A 67 -7.06 10.23 -7.03
CA PHE A 67 -5.98 9.28 -6.83
C PHE A 67 -4.95 9.42 -7.94
N LEU A 68 -3.72 9.80 -7.58
CA LEU A 68 -2.60 9.90 -8.51
C LEU A 68 -1.95 8.53 -8.66
N ALA A 69 -2.12 7.89 -9.82
CA ALA A 69 -1.58 6.59 -10.18
C ALA A 69 -0.28 6.78 -11.02
N ASP A 70 0.53 5.78 -11.26
CA ASP A 70 0.55 4.38 -10.94
C ASP A 70 1.32 4.09 -9.64
N GLY A 71 2.10 2.99 -9.64
CA GLY A 71 2.67 2.31 -8.49
C GLY A 71 3.63 3.11 -7.60
N ASP A 72 4.18 4.22 -8.09
CA ASP A 72 5.02 5.12 -7.28
C ASP A 72 4.94 6.57 -7.75
N ALA A 73 3.74 7.14 -7.68
CA ALA A 73 3.48 8.52 -8.10
C ALA A 73 4.31 9.54 -7.30
N LEU A 74 4.65 9.23 -6.04
CA LEU A 74 5.44 10.11 -5.18
C LEU A 74 6.90 10.27 -5.67
N MET A 75 7.41 9.38 -6.55
CA MET A 75 8.73 9.53 -7.16
C MET A 75 8.87 10.75 -8.09
N ARG A 76 7.78 11.35 -8.54
CA ARG A 76 7.86 12.59 -9.31
C ARG A 76 8.55 13.70 -8.53
N ARG A 77 9.21 14.64 -9.26
CA ARG A 77 9.80 15.82 -8.64
C ARG A 77 8.76 16.61 -7.85
N THR A 78 9.18 17.19 -6.76
CA THR A 78 8.28 17.90 -5.84
C THR A 78 7.57 19.08 -6.52
N GLU A 79 8.27 19.82 -7.38
CA GLU A 79 7.72 20.94 -8.14
C GLU A 79 6.59 20.49 -9.07
N GLU A 80 6.76 19.34 -9.75
CA GLU A 80 5.74 18.77 -10.62
C GLU A 80 4.52 18.28 -9.83
N LEU A 81 4.74 17.67 -8.66
CA LEU A 81 3.64 17.29 -7.77
C LEU A 81 2.88 18.51 -7.25
N VAL A 82 3.57 19.59 -6.91
CA VAL A 82 2.96 20.86 -6.51
C VAL A 82 2.11 21.45 -7.64
N GLU A 83 2.61 21.41 -8.89
CA GLU A 83 1.85 21.82 -10.07
C GLU A 83 0.60 20.96 -10.27
N ILE A 84 0.72 19.63 -10.16
CA ILE A 84 -0.42 18.70 -10.27
C ILE A 84 -1.47 19.00 -9.19
N LEU A 85 -1.04 19.18 -7.94
CA LEU A 85 -1.95 19.53 -6.84
C LEU A 85 -2.66 20.88 -7.10
N GLY A 86 -1.92 21.88 -7.61
CA GLY A 86 -2.48 23.17 -8.02
C GLY A 86 -3.54 23.03 -9.12
N LEU A 87 -3.29 22.17 -10.13
CA LEU A 87 -4.26 21.85 -11.18
C LEU A 87 -5.52 21.19 -10.61
N VAL A 88 -5.36 20.19 -9.72
CA VAL A 88 -6.50 19.50 -9.12
C VAL A 88 -7.38 20.46 -8.36
N TYR A 89 -6.84 21.24 -7.42
CA TYR A 89 -7.64 22.13 -6.59
C TYR A 89 -8.14 23.36 -7.34
N GLY A 90 -7.47 23.78 -8.42
CA GLY A 90 -7.94 24.83 -9.32
C GLY A 90 -9.14 24.40 -10.19
N LEU A 91 -9.09 23.18 -10.73
CA LEU A 91 -10.15 22.64 -11.57
C LEU A 91 -11.31 22.05 -10.75
N PHE A 92 -11.01 21.49 -9.58
CA PHE A 92 -11.98 20.82 -8.70
C PHE A 92 -11.95 21.45 -7.29
N PRO A 93 -12.49 22.67 -7.11
CA PRO A 93 -12.49 23.35 -5.80
C PRO A 93 -13.26 22.54 -4.74
N GLU A 94 -14.14 21.64 -5.15
CA GLU A 94 -14.84 20.69 -4.31
C GLU A 94 -13.99 19.51 -3.84
N CYS A 95 -12.75 19.34 -4.36
CA CYS A 95 -11.88 18.24 -4.02
C CYS A 95 -11.42 18.31 -2.56
N GLN A 96 -11.74 17.28 -1.81
CA GLN A 96 -11.42 17.18 -0.38
C GLN A 96 -10.09 16.46 -0.13
N ARG A 97 -9.69 15.58 -1.06
CA ARG A 97 -8.57 14.66 -0.85
C ARG A 97 -7.87 14.28 -2.16
N VAL A 98 -6.55 14.50 -2.17
CA VAL A 98 -5.64 13.90 -3.17
C VAL A 98 -4.78 12.87 -2.45
N THR A 99 -4.63 11.70 -3.06
CA THR A 99 -3.87 10.56 -2.54
C THR A 99 -3.01 9.95 -3.62
N CYS A 100 -1.98 9.17 -3.25
CA CYS A 100 -1.15 8.43 -4.21
C CYS A 100 -0.51 7.19 -3.57
N TYR A 101 0.02 6.30 -4.42
CA TYR A 101 0.98 5.32 -3.97
C TYR A 101 2.35 5.98 -3.72
N ALA A 102 3.04 5.45 -2.72
CA ALA A 102 4.41 5.81 -2.36
C ALA A 102 5.20 4.53 -2.03
N SER A 103 6.42 4.44 -2.52
CA SER A 103 7.37 3.42 -2.08
C SER A 103 8.19 3.91 -0.88
N PRO A 104 8.83 3.02 -0.12
CA PRO A 104 9.84 3.45 0.85
C PRO A 104 10.92 4.32 0.22
N THR A 105 11.35 4.00 -1.03
CA THR A 105 12.32 4.80 -1.79
C THR A 105 11.82 6.23 -2.00
N SER A 106 10.61 6.41 -2.51
CA SER A 106 10.09 7.76 -2.80
C SER A 106 9.92 8.61 -1.53
N LEU A 107 9.58 7.98 -0.40
CA LEU A 107 9.52 8.65 0.89
C LEU A 107 10.92 9.00 1.44
N GLN A 108 11.93 8.14 1.19
CA GLN A 108 13.30 8.38 1.65
C GLN A 108 13.99 9.50 0.87
N VAL A 109 13.86 9.52 -0.46
CA VAL A 109 14.56 10.49 -1.33
C VAL A 109 14.01 11.91 -1.18
N LYS A 110 12.73 12.09 -0.85
CA LYS A 110 12.19 13.41 -0.55
C LYS A 110 12.62 13.88 0.84
N SER A 111 13.00 15.14 0.96
CA SER A 111 13.25 15.77 2.26
C SER A 111 11.95 15.87 3.09
N GLU A 112 12.06 16.08 4.40
CA GLU A 112 10.88 16.33 5.23
C GLU A 112 10.17 17.63 4.82
N ASP A 113 10.92 18.64 4.41
CA ASP A 113 10.34 19.92 3.96
C ASP A 113 9.56 19.76 2.66
N GLU A 114 10.05 18.93 1.71
CA GLU A 114 9.29 18.58 0.51
C GLU A 114 7.99 17.85 0.84
N LEU A 115 8.03 16.88 1.75
CA LEU A 115 6.82 16.15 2.18
C LEU A 115 5.83 17.07 2.90
N ARG A 116 6.30 17.97 3.77
CA ARG A 116 5.47 19.01 4.42
C ARG A 116 4.87 19.97 3.39
N LEU A 117 5.65 20.37 2.38
CA LEU A 117 5.15 21.22 1.28
C LEU A 117 4.04 20.51 0.52
N LEU A 118 4.25 19.25 0.11
CA LEU A 118 3.22 18.48 -0.58
C LEU A 118 1.95 18.32 0.27
N ARG A 119 2.12 18.08 1.58
CA ARG A 119 1.00 18.03 2.53
C ARG A 119 0.25 19.36 2.60
N ALA A 120 0.95 20.47 2.68
CA ALA A 120 0.36 21.83 2.70
C ALA A 120 -0.35 22.16 1.38
N ARG A 121 0.15 21.67 0.25
CA ARG A 121 -0.45 21.82 -1.08
C ARG A 121 -1.60 20.86 -1.35
N GLY A 122 -1.93 19.97 -0.40
CA GLY A 122 -3.16 19.17 -0.45
C GLY A 122 -2.97 17.68 -0.73
N LEU A 123 -1.74 17.15 -0.80
CA LEU A 123 -1.52 15.71 -0.72
C LEU A 123 -1.88 15.24 0.70
N LYS A 124 -3.01 14.55 0.84
CA LYS A 124 -3.54 14.20 2.16
C LYS A 124 -3.04 12.86 2.67
N MET A 125 -2.88 11.88 1.78
CA MET A 125 -2.63 10.50 2.18
C MET A 125 -1.75 9.80 1.16
N VAL A 126 -0.90 8.90 1.66
CA VAL A 126 -0.09 8.00 0.85
C VAL A 126 -0.35 6.55 1.25
N TYR A 127 -0.27 5.66 0.25
CA TYR A 127 -0.36 4.22 0.42
C TYR A 127 1.01 3.61 0.23
N MET A 128 1.51 2.89 1.23
CA MET A 128 2.84 2.27 1.22
C MET A 128 2.76 0.78 1.54
N GLY A 129 3.41 -0.04 0.72
CA GLY A 129 3.56 -1.46 0.99
C GLY A 129 4.68 -1.72 2.00
N LEU A 130 4.35 -2.25 3.18
CA LEU A 130 5.27 -2.88 4.13
C LEU A 130 5.54 -4.32 3.69
N GLU A 131 4.48 -5.04 3.38
CA GLU A 131 4.33 -6.45 3.02
C GLU A 131 4.74 -7.39 4.15
N SER A 132 5.93 -7.21 4.74
CA SER A 132 6.49 -7.97 5.85
C SER A 132 7.35 -7.07 6.74
N GLY A 133 7.47 -7.40 8.01
CA GLY A 133 8.48 -6.85 8.93
C GLY A 133 9.70 -7.76 9.09
N CYS A 134 9.71 -8.94 8.47
CA CYS A 134 10.79 -9.92 8.55
C CYS A 134 11.78 -9.74 7.39
N ASP A 135 13.03 -9.41 7.68
CA ASP A 135 14.07 -9.15 6.67
C ASP A 135 14.35 -10.35 5.77
N ALA A 136 14.30 -11.57 6.30
CA ALA A 136 14.47 -12.78 5.50
C ALA A 136 13.34 -12.93 4.46
N VAL A 137 12.10 -12.60 4.84
CA VAL A 137 10.95 -12.59 3.94
C VAL A 137 11.07 -11.47 2.91
N LEU A 138 11.41 -10.25 3.33
CA LEU A 138 11.60 -9.10 2.43
C LEU A 138 12.68 -9.36 1.39
N THR A 139 13.80 -9.99 1.81
CA THR A 139 14.89 -10.38 0.91
C THR A 139 14.43 -11.43 -0.09
N ARG A 140 13.77 -12.52 0.38
CA ARG A 140 13.24 -13.58 -0.50
C ARG A 140 12.24 -13.01 -1.51
N MET A 141 11.38 -12.11 -1.07
CA MET A 141 10.37 -11.44 -1.90
C MET A 141 10.93 -10.29 -2.76
N GLN A 142 12.23 -10.05 -2.72
CA GLN A 142 12.92 -9.01 -3.49
C GLN A 142 12.29 -7.62 -3.30
N LYS A 143 11.87 -7.29 -2.07
CA LYS A 143 11.22 -5.99 -1.75
C LYS A 143 12.16 -4.80 -1.93
N GLY A 144 13.48 -5.02 -1.88
CA GLY A 144 14.49 -3.99 -2.11
C GLY A 144 14.78 -3.10 -0.90
N HIS A 145 14.13 -3.33 0.23
CA HIS A 145 14.32 -2.65 1.50
C HIS A 145 14.23 -3.64 2.66
N ASP A 146 14.98 -3.42 3.72
CA ASP A 146 14.79 -4.07 5.01
C ASP A 146 13.64 -3.44 5.81
N ALA A 147 13.22 -4.09 6.86
CA ALA A 147 12.15 -3.63 7.72
C ALA A 147 12.44 -2.27 8.35
N ALA A 148 13.67 -2.03 8.78
CA ALA A 148 14.08 -0.77 9.41
C ALA A 148 13.94 0.42 8.45
N ALA A 149 14.34 0.25 7.19
CA ALA A 149 14.18 1.28 6.16
C ALA A 149 12.71 1.58 5.85
N ILE A 150 11.85 0.54 5.80
CA ILE A 150 10.41 0.71 5.57
C ILE A 150 9.76 1.42 6.77
N VAL A 151 10.11 1.02 8.00
CA VAL A 151 9.63 1.67 9.23
C VAL A 151 10.02 3.14 9.25
N ALA A 152 11.30 3.46 8.99
CA ALA A 152 11.78 4.84 8.95
C ALA A 152 11.03 5.69 7.90
N ALA A 153 10.76 5.13 6.71
CA ALA A 153 9.99 5.80 5.67
C ALA A 153 8.55 6.09 6.11
N GLY A 154 7.88 5.11 6.72
CA GLY A 154 6.52 5.28 7.25
C GLY A 154 6.45 6.31 8.37
N GLN A 155 7.37 6.26 9.32
CA GLN A 155 7.48 7.26 10.39
C GLN A 155 7.74 8.67 9.85
N LYS A 156 8.59 8.81 8.81
CA LYS A 156 8.87 10.09 8.16
C LYS A 156 7.60 10.67 7.52
N ALA A 157 6.85 9.87 6.78
CA ALA A 157 5.58 10.30 6.19
C ALA A 157 4.62 10.86 7.26
N ARG A 158 4.48 10.16 8.38
CA ARG A 158 3.62 10.59 9.49
C ARG A 158 4.12 11.85 10.19
N ARG A 159 5.43 11.96 10.48
CA ARG A 159 6.02 13.19 11.04
C ARG A 159 5.80 14.41 10.17
N CYS A 160 5.72 14.21 8.85
CA CYS A 160 5.40 15.28 7.89
C CYS A 160 3.90 15.57 7.76
N GLY A 161 3.04 14.94 8.56
CA GLY A 161 1.60 15.17 8.60
C GLY A 161 0.80 14.49 7.48
N LEU A 162 1.42 13.58 6.72
CA LEU A 162 0.71 12.76 5.75
C LEU A 162 -0.06 11.65 6.47
N THR A 163 -1.31 11.44 6.12
CA THR A 163 -2.04 10.24 6.51
C THR A 163 -1.40 9.04 5.81
N LEU A 164 -1.09 7.99 6.56
CA LEU A 164 -0.40 6.81 6.04
C LEU A 164 -1.30 5.58 6.08
N SER A 165 -1.50 4.96 4.93
CA SER A 165 -2.05 3.61 4.81
C SER A 165 -0.94 2.64 4.49
N VAL A 166 -0.82 1.60 5.31
CA VAL A 166 0.17 0.53 5.12
C VAL A 166 -0.54 -0.75 4.71
N THR A 167 0.08 -1.51 3.82
CA THR A 167 -0.36 -2.85 3.44
C THR A 167 0.65 -3.88 3.91
N ALA A 168 0.17 -4.97 4.52
CA ALA A 168 0.93 -6.17 4.83
C ALA A 168 0.26 -7.39 4.18
N ILE A 169 1.03 -8.44 3.89
CA ILE A 169 0.53 -9.62 3.18
C ILE A 169 0.81 -10.87 4.02
N SER A 170 -0.25 -11.48 4.53
CA SER A 170 -0.20 -12.76 5.24
C SER A 170 0.19 -13.89 4.30
N GLY A 171 1.01 -14.82 4.78
CA GLY A 171 1.49 -15.97 4.00
C GLY A 171 2.80 -15.77 3.26
N LEU A 172 3.38 -14.56 3.25
CA LEU A 172 4.68 -14.30 2.61
C LEU A 172 5.85 -15.08 3.25
N GLY A 173 5.69 -15.52 4.49
CA GLY A 173 6.70 -16.28 5.24
C GLY A 173 6.78 -17.75 4.84
N SER A 174 5.90 -18.25 3.95
CA SER A 174 5.79 -19.70 3.70
C SER A 174 5.55 -20.47 5.01
N VAL A 175 5.49 -21.79 4.96
CA VAL A 175 5.42 -22.64 6.17
C VAL A 175 6.69 -22.58 7.02
N GLU A 176 7.78 -22.05 6.50
CA GLU A 176 9.08 -21.99 7.16
C GLU A 176 9.22 -20.81 8.12
N LEU A 177 8.70 -19.63 7.73
CA LEU A 177 8.94 -18.35 8.43
C LEU A 177 7.65 -17.66 8.89
N TRP A 178 6.48 -18.28 8.80
CA TRP A 178 5.21 -17.61 9.08
C TRP A 178 5.13 -17.00 10.50
N GLN A 179 5.68 -17.68 11.51
CA GLN A 179 5.67 -17.18 12.89
C GLN A 179 6.55 -15.92 13.02
N GLN A 180 7.77 -16.00 12.50
CA GLN A 180 8.69 -14.87 12.51
C GLN A 180 8.12 -13.70 11.70
N HIS A 181 7.55 -13.99 10.52
CA HIS A 181 6.86 -13.02 9.69
C HIS A 181 5.74 -12.30 10.43
N ALA A 182 4.86 -13.05 11.14
CA ALA A 182 3.76 -12.48 11.90
C ALA A 182 4.25 -11.54 13.02
N VAL A 183 5.24 -11.99 13.81
CA VAL A 183 5.75 -11.23 14.96
C VAL A 183 6.51 -9.98 14.50
N ASP A 184 7.41 -10.12 13.52
CA ASP A 184 8.21 -9.02 13.02
C ASP A 184 7.33 -7.98 12.28
N THR A 185 6.29 -8.44 11.55
CA THR A 185 5.33 -7.55 10.91
C THR A 185 4.51 -6.78 11.95
N ALA A 186 4.09 -7.44 13.03
CA ALA A 186 3.42 -6.78 14.14
C ALA A 186 4.32 -5.71 14.79
N LYS A 187 5.61 -6.02 14.98
CA LYS A 187 6.60 -5.07 15.50
C LYS A 187 6.77 -3.87 14.56
N ALA A 188 6.97 -4.10 13.27
CA ALA A 188 7.13 -3.03 12.28
C ALA A 188 5.89 -2.11 12.25
N VAL A 189 4.67 -2.67 12.26
CA VAL A 189 3.42 -1.91 12.34
C VAL A 189 3.34 -1.11 13.65
N SER A 190 3.76 -1.69 14.78
CA SER A 190 3.79 -1.03 16.09
C SER A 190 4.77 0.15 16.15
N GLU A 191 5.86 0.09 15.40
CA GLU A 191 6.84 1.18 15.30
C GLU A 191 6.38 2.28 14.32
N ILE A 192 5.75 1.91 13.20
CA ILE A 192 5.19 2.88 12.23
C ILE A 192 3.96 3.59 12.81
N LYS A 193 3.07 2.86 13.48
CA LYS A 193 1.74 3.31 13.93
C LYS A 193 0.96 4.00 12.81
N PRO A 194 0.69 3.31 11.68
CA PRO A 194 -0.01 3.92 10.54
C PRO A 194 -1.44 4.29 10.91
N ASP A 195 -2.05 5.23 10.17
CA ASP A 195 -3.47 5.57 10.36
C ASP A 195 -4.38 4.43 9.89
N TYR A 196 -3.95 3.71 8.83
CA TYR A 196 -4.66 2.57 8.27
C TYR A 196 -3.72 1.40 8.03
N LEU A 197 -4.17 0.20 8.35
CA LEU A 197 -3.50 -1.04 8.01
C LEU A 197 -4.45 -1.96 7.23
N GLY A 198 -4.06 -2.29 6.01
CA GLY A 198 -4.66 -3.35 5.21
C GLY A 198 -3.87 -4.64 5.34
N LEU A 199 -4.50 -5.72 5.77
CA LEU A 199 -3.91 -7.06 5.74
C LEU A 199 -4.55 -7.85 4.60
N LEU A 200 -3.74 -8.31 3.65
CA LEU A 200 -4.14 -9.15 2.54
C LEU A 200 -3.63 -10.57 2.77
N THR A 201 -4.22 -11.54 2.11
CA THR A 201 -3.63 -12.88 2.02
C THR A 201 -2.91 -13.01 0.69
N LEU A 202 -1.75 -13.64 0.70
CA LEU A 202 -0.92 -13.88 -0.46
C LEU A 202 -1.72 -14.59 -1.56
N MET A 203 -1.66 -14.04 -2.75
CA MET A 203 -2.14 -14.66 -3.98
C MET A 203 -0.93 -14.96 -4.86
N VAL A 204 -0.99 -16.06 -5.58
CA VAL A 204 0.05 -16.43 -6.54
C VAL A 204 -0.37 -15.93 -7.91
N GLU A 205 0.26 -14.85 -8.34
CA GLU A 205 -0.04 -14.26 -9.64
C GLU A 205 0.75 -14.95 -10.75
N PRO A 206 0.11 -15.22 -11.90
CA PRO A 206 0.77 -15.88 -13.04
C PRO A 206 1.98 -15.08 -13.56
N GLY A 207 3.04 -15.80 -13.93
CA GLY A 207 4.26 -15.20 -14.49
C GLY A 207 5.24 -14.64 -13.46
N THR A 208 4.88 -14.63 -12.17
CA THR A 208 5.76 -14.16 -11.10
C THR A 208 6.82 -15.19 -10.71
N PRO A 209 7.99 -14.77 -10.17
CA PRO A 209 8.93 -15.69 -9.55
C PRO A 209 8.30 -16.57 -8.47
N LEU A 210 7.37 -16.03 -7.68
CA LEU A 210 6.64 -16.76 -6.66
C LEU A 210 5.85 -17.94 -7.25
N GLU A 211 5.21 -17.77 -8.40
CA GLU A 211 4.51 -18.87 -9.07
C GLU A 211 5.47 -20.03 -9.39
N SER A 212 6.66 -19.72 -9.89
CA SER A 212 7.68 -20.71 -10.18
C SER A 212 8.13 -21.46 -8.92
N TRP A 213 8.34 -20.73 -7.82
CA TRP A 213 8.74 -21.32 -6.53
C TRP A 213 7.65 -22.21 -5.91
N VAL A 214 6.38 -21.85 -6.10
CA VAL A 214 5.27 -22.74 -5.68
C VAL A 214 5.20 -24.01 -6.53
N LYS A 215 5.41 -23.89 -7.85
CA LYS A 215 5.40 -25.04 -8.77
C LYS A 215 6.55 -26.02 -8.55
N ASP A 216 7.74 -25.52 -8.24
CA ASP A 216 8.93 -26.36 -8.00
C ASP A 216 9.06 -26.84 -6.54
N GLY A 217 8.15 -26.41 -5.65
CA GLY A 217 8.11 -26.79 -4.24
C GLY A 217 9.10 -26.04 -3.35
N SER A 218 9.82 -25.03 -3.86
CA SER A 218 10.74 -24.21 -3.05
C SER A 218 10.01 -23.16 -2.20
N PHE A 219 8.70 -22.95 -2.44
CA PHE A 219 7.82 -22.15 -1.61
C PHE A 219 6.51 -22.89 -1.34
N THR A 220 6.21 -23.16 -0.08
CA THR A 220 4.97 -23.81 0.33
C THR A 220 3.99 -22.76 0.88
N LEU A 221 2.81 -22.67 0.25
CA LEU A 221 1.75 -21.77 0.71
C LEU A 221 1.18 -22.25 2.05
N LEU A 222 0.81 -21.29 2.90
CA LEU A 222 0.00 -21.59 4.07
C LEU A 222 -1.40 -22.03 3.64
N SER A 223 -1.92 -23.07 4.31
CA SER A 223 -3.33 -23.42 4.24
C SER A 223 -4.21 -22.35 4.90
N PRO A 224 -5.52 -22.29 4.58
CA PRO A 224 -6.41 -21.32 5.21
C PRO A 224 -6.37 -21.29 6.74
N PRO A 225 -6.36 -22.44 7.46
CA PRO A 225 -6.18 -22.44 8.91
C PRO A 225 -4.84 -21.86 9.39
N GLU A 226 -3.75 -22.10 8.64
CA GLU A 226 -2.43 -21.56 8.97
C GLU A 226 -2.37 -20.05 8.77
N VAL A 227 -3.00 -19.50 7.70
CA VAL A 227 -3.16 -18.05 7.50
C VAL A 227 -3.91 -17.41 8.67
N LEU A 228 -4.94 -18.09 9.20
CA LEU A 228 -5.66 -17.60 10.37
C LEU A 228 -4.81 -17.64 11.63
N LYS A 229 -4.00 -18.69 11.84
CA LYS A 229 -3.04 -18.76 12.95
C LYS A 229 -1.99 -17.64 12.87
N GLU A 230 -1.48 -17.37 11.66
CA GLU A 230 -0.56 -16.25 11.43
C GLU A 230 -1.23 -14.90 11.75
N THR A 231 -2.46 -14.70 11.29
CA THR A 231 -3.25 -13.50 11.60
C THR A 231 -3.50 -13.35 13.10
N GLU A 232 -3.80 -14.44 13.81
CA GLU A 232 -3.95 -14.43 15.26
C GLU A 232 -2.65 -14.00 15.96
N LEU A 233 -1.53 -14.62 15.56
CA LEU A 233 -0.22 -14.30 16.11
C LEU A 233 0.15 -12.84 15.89
N PHE A 234 -0.10 -12.30 14.68
CA PHE A 234 0.04 -10.88 14.37
C PHE A 234 -0.81 -10.00 15.30
N LEU A 235 -2.12 -10.30 15.42
CA LEU A 235 -3.04 -9.50 16.24
C LEU A 235 -2.70 -9.53 17.75
N ARG A 236 -2.11 -10.62 18.24
CA ARG A 236 -1.64 -10.72 19.64
C ARG A 236 -0.40 -9.87 19.92
N ASN A 237 0.44 -9.65 18.92
CA ASN A 237 1.74 -8.98 19.07
C ASN A 237 1.74 -7.51 18.62
N VAL A 238 0.73 -7.07 17.85
CA VAL A 238 0.68 -5.69 17.38
C VAL A 238 0.25 -4.72 18.48
N ASP A 239 0.97 -3.59 18.59
CA ASP A 239 0.64 -2.45 19.46
C ASP A 239 0.61 -1.15 18.64
N SER A 240 -0.55 -0.84 18.09
CA SER A 240 -0.74 0.33 17.23
C SER A 240 -2.10 0.97 17.51
N GLU A 241 -2.18 1.66 18.62
CA GLU A 241 -3.42 2.29 19.08
C GLU A 241 -3.96 3.29 18.04
N GLY A 242 -5.25 3.21 17.77
CA GLY A 242 -5.95 4.10 16.85
C GLY A 242 -5.83 3.71 15.37
N THR A 243 -4.96 2.77 15.00
CA THR A 243 -4.85 2.27 13.62
C THR A 243 -6.14 1.58 13.18
N VAL A 244 -6.72 2.06 12.10
CA VAL A 244 -7.88 1.44 11.47
C VAL A 244 -7.43 0.19 10.70
N PHE A 245 -7.82 -0.99 11.20
CA PHE A 245 -7.47 -2.29 10.64
C PHE A 245 -8.54 -2.81 9.69
N ARG A 246 -8.11 -3.31 8.53
CA ARG A 246 -8.96 -3.94 7.53
C ARG A 246 -8.28 -5.19 6.95
N ALA A 247 -8.94 -6.34 7.07
CA ALA A 247 -8.64 -7.56 6.36
C ALA A 247 -9.94 -8.01 5.65
N ASN A 248 -10.36 -7.23 4.66
CA ASN A 248 -11.61 -7.41 3.93
C ASN A 248 -11.42 -7.44 2.41
N HIS A 249 -10.19 -7.65 1.96
CA HIS A 249 -9.89 -7.91 0.56
C HIS A 249 -10.42 -9.30 0.15
N ALA A 250 -10.70 -9.49 -1.14
CA ALA A 250 -11.20 -10.77 -1.66
C ALA A 250 -10.24 -11.96 -1.46
N SER A 251 -8.94 -11.69 -1.25
CA SER A 251 -7.95 -12.72 -0.93
C SER A 251 -8.07 -13.29 0.49
N ASN A 252 -8.74 -12.59 1.41
CA ASN A 252 -8.81 -13.01 2.81
C ASN A 252 -9.86 -14.07 3.05
N TYR A 253 -9.52 -15.11 3.81
CA TYR A 253 -10.44 -16.18 4.19
C TYR A 253 -11.45 -15.74 5.26
N LEU A 254 -11.13 -14.69 6.00
CA LEU A 254 -12.00 -14.12 7.04
C LEU A 254 -12.00 -12.59 6.94
N THR A 255 -13.18 -12.00 6.90
CA THR A 255 -13.31 -10.54 6.91
C THR A 255 -13.17 -9.99 8.32
N LEU A 256 -12.14 -9.17 8.55
CA LEU A 256 -11.91 -8.49 9.81
C LEU A 256 -11.89 -6.96 9.60
N LYS A 257 -12.51 -6.26 10.55
CA LYS A 257 -12.50 -4.79 10.58
C LYS A 257 -12.54 -4.31 12.04
N GLY A 258 -11.73 -3.32 12.36
CA GLY A 258 -11.70 -2.77 13.72
C GLY A 258 -10.66 -1.67 13.84
N ILE A 259 -10.39 -1.26 15.06
CA ILE A 259 -9.31 -0.37 15.47
C ILE A 259 -8.36 -1.21 16.32
N LEU A 260 -7.08 -1.24 15.96
CA LEU A 260 -6.06 -1.98 16.71
C LEU A 260 -5.99 -1.47 18.13
N ASN A 261 -5.69 -2.36 19.07
CA ASN A 261 -5.76 -2.23 20.51
C ASN A 261 -7.20 -2.08 21.02
N GLY A 262 -7.95 -1.09 20.55
CA GLY A 262 -9.32 -0.83 21.03
C GLY A 262 -10.34 -1.94 20.74
N ASN A 263 -10.14 -2.71 19.67
CA ASN A 263 -11.02 -3.81 19.27
C ASN A 263 -10.33 -5.19 19.31
N ARG A 264 -9.24 -5.36 20.08
CA ARG A 264 -8.41 -6.58 20.05
C ARG A 264 -9.21 -7.86 20.23
N ASP A 265 -10.07 -7.95 21.24
CA ASP A 265 -10.88 -9.15 21.50
C ASP A 265 -11.88 -9.43 20.39
N ALA A 266 -12.52 -8.38 19.86
CA ALA A 266 -13.45 -8.50 18.74
C ALA A 266 -12.77 -8.94 17.44
N LEU A 267 -11.47 -8.62 17.24
CA LEU A 267 -10.67 -9.09 16.13
C LEU A 267 -10.18 -10.51 16.33
N LEU A 268 -9.75 -10.87 17.55
CA LEU A 268 -9.23 -12.19 17.87
C LEU A 268 -10.34 -13.27 17.92
N GLY A 269 -11.51 -12.95 18.47
CA GLY A 269 -12.60 -13.92 18.64
C GLY A 269 -12.94 -14.72 17.37
N PRO A 270 -13.27 -14.08 16.24
CA PRO A 270 -13.55 -14.78 14.99
C PRO A 270 -12.38 -15.61 14.48
N VAL A 271 -11.14 -15.11 14.61
CA VAL A 271 -9.93 -15.80 14.12
C VAL A 271 -9.67 -17.07 14.93
N SER A 272 -9.64 -16.94 16.27
CA SER A 272 -9.41 -18.09 17.18
C SER A 272 -10.49 -19.16 17.05
N TYR A 273 -11.75 -18.77 16.86
CA TYR A 273 -12.85 -19.72 16.70
C TYR A 273 -12.77 -20.50 15.38
N THR A 274 -12.34 -19.84 14.30
CA THR A 274 -12.38 -20.43 12.94
C THR A 274 -11.24 -21.43 12.73
N HIS A 275 -10.04 -21.22 13.27
CA HIS A 275 -8.93 -22.17 13.07
C HIS A 275 -8.89 -23.34 14.06
N LEU A 276 -9.73 -23.32 15.09
CA LEU A 276 -9.89 -24.44 16.03
C LEU A 276 -10.90 -25.48 15.56
N ARG A 277 -11.59 -25.26 14.45
CA ARG A 277 -12.50 -26.21 13.79
C ARG A 277 -11.86 -26.81 12.56
#